data_f2771807742d1c408cd21ac92225cc60
#
_entry.id   f2771807742d1c408cd21ac92225cc60
#
_cell.length_a   1.000
_cell.length_b   1.000
_cell.length_c   1.000
_cell.angle_alpha   90.00
_cell.angle_beta   90.00
_cell.angle_gamma   90.00
#
_symmetry.space_group_name_H-M   'P 1'
#
loop_
_entity.id
_entity.type
_entity.pdbx_description
1 polymer ?
#
loop_
_entity_poly.entity_id
_entity_poly.type
_entity_poly.pdbx_seq_one_letter_code
_entity_poly.pdbx_strand_id
1 'polypeptide(L)'
;MRASKIHHHLRTPSEGSKPGFVLPKKGRMLLGVPSVIITAAVTKDGIIFWHETVGRWNGESAALMHKDLGKALRRHYGNKRKFRVVEDGDPKEFQTKKGKDAKKEEKIGSWMLSPHSPGMMPLDYSIWDQIERRTLAKSGRDDETASSYKKRLCITAKRLPKTYVQKTLRKMKGNIEAIVAAQGGNTEMD
;
A
#
# COMPACT_ATOMS: atom_id res chain seq x y z
N MET A 1 5.00 -9.32 -4.37
CA MET A 1 5.26 -7.91 -4.01
C MET A 1 4.08 -7.10 -4.45
N ARG A 2 3.47 -6.35 -3.56
CA ARG A 2 2.24 -5.61 -3.85
C ARG A 2 2.42 -4.11 -3.74
N ALA A 3 1.71 -3.40 -4.61
CA ALA A 3 1.32 -2.02 -4.44
C ALA A 3 -0.14 -1.99 -3.93
N SER A 4 -0.40 -1.33 -2.84
CA SER A 4 -1.73 -1.17 -2.26
C SER A 4 -2.08 0.30 -2.12
N LYS A 5 -3.33 0.61 -2.38
CA LYS A 5 -3.89 1.94 -2.37
C LYS A 5 -4.54 2.20 -1.02
N ILE A 6 -4.04 3.17 -0.29
CA ILE A 6 -4.71 3.68 0.90
C ILE A 6 -5.11 5.13 0.68
N HIS A 7 -6.37 5.42 0.88
CA HIS A 7 -6.85 6.79 1.02
C HIS A 7 -6.76 7.19 2.49
N HIS A 8 -5.70 7.91 2.86
CA HIS A 8 -5.64 8.56 4.15
C HIS A 8 -6.23 9.97 4.04
N HIS A 9 -7.32 10.22 4.74
CA HIS A 9 -7.83 11.56 4.93
C HIS A 9 -7.12 12.16 6.14
N LEU A 10 -6.23 13.12 5.87
CA LEU A 10 -5.56 13.88 6.91
C LEU A 10 -6.51 14.99 7.38
N ARG A 11 -6.95 14.95 8.63
CA ARG A 11 -7.55 16.11 9.28
C ARG A 11 -6.44 17.01 9.80
N THR A 12 -6.53 18.30 9.51
CA THR A 12 -5.73 19.30 10.20
C THR A 12 -6.28 19.49 11.63
N PRO A 13 -5.43 19.70 12.64
CA PRO A 13 -5.81 19.76 14.04
C PRO A 13 -6.66 20.96 14.48
N SER A 14 -7.05 21.84 13.58
CA SER A 14 -7.75 23.10 13.92
C SER A 14 -9.21 22.96 14.36
N GLU A 15 -9.78 21.76 14.37
CA GLU A 15 -11.13 21.55 14.86
C GLU A 15 -11.09 20.69 16.12
N GLY A 16 -11.15 21.31 17.28
CA GLY A 16 -11.18 20.89 18.67
C GLY A 16 -11.85 19.55 19.05
N SER A 17 -11.48 18.47 18.41
CA SER A 17 -11.89 17.11 18.81
C SER A 17 -10.65 16.22 18.95
N LYS A 18 -10.63 15.44 20.03
CA LYS A 18 -9.60 14.45 20.33
C LYS A 18 -9.17 13.69 19.07
N PRO A 19 -7.87 13.37 18.91
CA PRO A 19 -7.38 12.65 17.75
C PRO A 19 -7.97 11.23 17.72
N GLY A 20 -9.13 11.11 17.14
CA GLY A 20 -9.76 9.85 16.79
C GLY A 20 -9.67 9.70 15.28
N PHE A 21 -8.88 8.78 14.78
CA PHE A 21 -8.97 8.37 13.40
C PHE A 21 -10.35 7.76 13.18
N VAL A 22 -11.23 8.54 12.59
CA VAL A 22 -12.46 7.99 12.02
C VAL A 22 -12.10 7.57 10.61
N LEU A 23 -11.95 6.27 10.40
CA LEU A 23 -11.98 5.71 9.04
C LEU A 23 -13.26 6.23 8.39
N PRO A 24 -13.20 6.95 7.28
CA PRO A 24 -14.40 7.44 6.63
C PRO A 24 -15.24 6.24 6.24
N LYS A 25 -16.48 6.17 6.74
CA LYS A 25 -17.49 5.27 6.20
C LYS A 25 -17.48 5.47 4.68
N LYS A 26 -17.41 4.36 3.92
CA LYS A 26 -17.44 4.37 2.45
C LYS A 26 -18.35 5.50 1.94
N GLY A 27 -17.79 6.43 1.17
CA GLY A 27 -18.58 7.29 0.31
C GLY A 27 -18.59 8.80 0.57
N ARG A 28 -17.97 9.33 1.62
CA ARG A 28 -17.87 10.80 1.78
C ARG A 28 -16.41 11.25 1.77
N MET A 29 -15.93 11.68 0.60
CA MET A 29 -14.81 12.62 0.55
C MET A 29 -15.24 13.87 1.32
N LEU A 30 -14.60 14.15 2.44
CA LEU A 30 -14.76 15.43 3.12
C LEU A 30 -14.17 16.49 2.18
N LEU A 31 -15.02 17.35 1.64
CA LEU A 31 -14.63 18.48 0.79
C LEU A 31 -13.59 19.31 1.54
N GLY A 32 -12.45 19.53 0.91
CA GLY A 32 -11.38 20.39 1.43
C GLY A 32 -10.25 19.71 2.21
N VAL A 33 -10.32 18.40 2.48
CA VAL A 33 -9.20 17.69 3.12
C VAL A 33 -8.28 17.09 2.06
N PRO A 34 -6.98 17.46 2.04
CA PRO A 34 -6.04 16.86 1.11
C PRO A 34 -5.94 15.36 1.32
N SER A 35 -6.26 14.57 0.31
CA SER A 35 -6.05 13.13 0.32
C SER A 35 -4.73 12.77 -0.32
N VAL A 36 -4.02 11.81 0.25
CA VAL A 36 -2.80 11.26 -0.33
C VAL A 36 -3.02 9.79 -0.63
N ILE A 37 -2.71 9.41 -1.85
CA ILE A 37 -2.72 8.01 -2.26
C ILE A 37 -1.30 7.48 -2.12
N ILE A 38 -1.15 6.46 -1.29
CA ILE A 38 0.14 5.84 -1.04
C ILE A 38 0.16 4.46 -1.68
N THR A 39 1.21 4.21 -2.46
CA THR A 39 1.52 2.90 -3.01
C THR A 39 2.83 2.42 -2.41
N ALA A 40 2.85 1.20 -1.89
CA ALA A 40 4.06 0.61 -1.34
C ALA A 40 4.32 -0.77 -1.92
N ALA A 41 5.59 -1.18 -1.96
CA ALA A 41 5.95 -2.56 -2.25
C ALA A 41 6.73 -3.15 -1.08
N VAL A 42 6.30 -4.35 -0.70
CA VAL A 42 6.88 -5.12 0.40
C VAL A 42 7.56 -6.38 -0.11
N THR A 43 8.71 -6.71 0.46
CA THR A 43 9.43 -7.96 0.25
C THR A 43 9.87 -8.53 1.59
N LYS A 44 10.54 -9.69 1.56
CA LYS A 44 11.16 -10.25 2.78
C LYS A 44 12.16 -9.30 3.46
N ASP A 45 12.65 -8.29 2.74
CA ASP A 45 13.61 -7.31 3.25
C ASP A 45 12.94 -6.06 3.84
N GLY A 46 11.61 -6.00 3.81
CA GLY A 46 10.80 -4.89 4.33
C GLY A 46 10.10 -4.12 3.24
N ILE A 47 9.71 -2.88 3.54
CA ILE A 47 9.15 -1.94 2.57
C ILE A 47 10.29 -1.36 1.73
N ILE A 48 10.38 -1.78 0.49
CA ILE A 48 11.45 -1.36 -0.43
C ILE A 48 11.05 -0.22 -1.35
N PHE A 49 9.76 0.07 -1.42
CA PHE A 49 9.20 1.12 -2.27
C PHE A 49 8.06 1.83 -1.55
N TRP A 50 8.03 3.14 -1.71
CA TRP A 50 7.02 4.04 -1.18
C TRP A 50 6.81 5.16 -2.18
N HIS A 51 5.59 5.29 -2.68
CA HIS A 51 5.23 6.31 -3.66
C HIS A 51 3.98 7.05 -3.19
N GLU A 52 4.05 8.36 -3.22
CA GLU A 52 2.93 9.24 -2.92
C GLU A 52 2.41 9.81 -4.24
N THR A 53 1.16 9.50 -4.56
CA THR A 53 0.49 10.11 -5.70
C THR A 53 -0.24 11.36 -5.24
N VAL A 54 0.14 12.49 -5.83
CA VAL A 54 -0.53 13.77 -5.61
C VAL A 54 -1.63 13.92 -6.66
N GLY A 55 -2.83 14.26 -6.20
CA GLY A 55 -3.97 14.46 -7.10
C GLY A 55 -4.71 13.15 -7.44
N ARG A 56 -5.19 13.06 -8.68
CA ARG A 56 -6.03 11.95 -9.11
C ARG A 56 -5.20 10.71 -9.47
N TRP A 57 -5.60 9.57 -8.94
CA TRP A 57 -5.07 8.28 -9.38
C TRP A 57 -5.68 7.90 -10.74
N ASN A 58 -4.84 7.78 -11.75
CA ASN A 58 -5.22 7.46 -13.13
C ASN A 58 -4.09 6.69 -13.83
N GLY A 59 -4.27 6.38 -15.11
CA GLY A 59 -3.28 5.65 -15.90
C GLY A 59 -1.90 6.32 -16.00
N GLU A 60 -1.83 7.64 -15.91
CA GLU A 60 -0.56 8.38 -15.96
C GLU A 60 0.19 8.26 -14.63
N SER A 61 -0.52 8.50 -13.52
CA SER A 61 0.06 8.33 -12.20
C SER A 61 0.45 6.87 -11.93
N ALA A 62 -0.32 5.90 -12.43
CA ALA A 62 0.03 4.49 -12.38
C ALA A 62 1.30 4.18 -13.19
N ALA A 63 1.43 4.73 -14.39
CA ALA A 63 2.63 4.57 -15.21
C ALA A 63 3.88 5.16 -14.53
N LEU A 64 3.77 6.36 -13.96
CA LEU A 64 4.86 6.99 -13.21
C LEU A 64 5.26 6.13 -12.00
N MET A 65 4.28 5.66 -11.24
CA MET A 65 4.50 4.78 -10.10
C MET A 65 5.22 3.49 -10.51
N HIS A 66 4.86 2.85 -11.64
CA HIS A 66 5.54 1.66 -12.12
C HIS A 66 6.98 1.93 -12.55
N LYS A 67 7.26 3.07 -13.18
CA LYS A 67 8.63 3.49 -13.51
C LYS A 67 9.48 3.67 -12.26
N ASP A 68 8.93 4.30 -11.23
CA ASP A 68 9.63 4.47 -9.97
C ASP A 68 9.80 3.15 -9.20
N LEU A 69 8.80 2.27 -9.25
CA LEU A 69 8.90 0.91 -8.72
C LEU A 69 10.02 0.12 -9.41
N GLY A 70 10.11 0.20 -10.74
CA GLY A 70 11.17 -0.45 -11.51
C GLY A 70 12.56 0.02 -11.09
N LYS A 71 12.75 1.34 -10.91
CA LYS A 71 14.01 1.90 -10.39
C LYS A 71 14.32 1.38 -8.98
N ALA A 72 13.33 1.33 -8.09
CA ALA A 72 13.51 0.83 -6.72
C ALA A 72 13.88 -0.65 -6.71
N LEU A 73 13.21 -1.48 -7.53
CA LEU A 73 13.52 -2.89 -7.68
C LEU A 73 14.94 -3.14 -8.19
N ARG A 74 15.37 -2.40 -9.20
CA ARG A 74 16.74 -2.51 -9.73
C ARG A 74 17.79 -2.06 -8.72
N ARG A 75 17.52 -0.99 -7.98
CA ARG A 75 18.41 -0.52 -6.92
C ARG A 75 18.58 -1.57 -5.83
N HIS A 76 17.52 -2.29 -5.50
CA HIS A 76 17.53 -3.26 -4.40
C HIS A 76 18.04 -4.64 -4.81
N TYR A 77 17.73 -5.10 -6.03
CA TYR A 77 18.02 -6.47 -6.49
C TYR A 77 18.98 -6.56 -7.69
N GLY A 78 19.39 -5.42 -8.24
CA GLY A 78 20.26 -5.35 -9.43
C GLY A 78 19.50 -5.38 -10.76
N ASN A 79 20.18 -4.97 -11.81
CA ASN A 79 19.58 -4.69 -13.13
C ASN A 79 19.21 -5.93 -13.96
N LYS A 80 19.82 -7.09 -13.67
CA LYS A 80 19.71 -8.30 -14.51
C LYS A 80 18.48 -9.16 -14.20
N ARG A 81 17.67 -8.80 -13.19
CA ARG A 81 16.55 -9.63 -12.76
C ARG A 81 15.23 -9.23 -13.42
N LYS A 82 14.43 -10.22 -13.75
CA LYS A 82 13.01 -10.03 -14.05
C LYS A 82 12.24 -10.01 -12.73
N PHE A 83 11.33 -9.06 -12.57
CA PHE A 83 10.54 -8.90 -11.36
C PHE A 83 9.11 -9.37 -11.60
N ARG A 84 8.51 -10.00 -10.60
CA ARG A 84 7.06 -10.23 -10.55
C ARG A 84 6.51 -9.53 -9.33
N VAL A 85 5.46 -8.76 -9.53
CA VAL A 85 4.72 -8.11 -8.46
C VAL A 85 3.35 -8.76 -8.32
N VAL A 86 2.94 -8.99 -7.09
CA VAL A 86 1.56 -9.38 -6.79
C VAL A 86 0.77 -8.09 -6.63
N GLU A 87 -0.27 -7.93 -7.41
CA GLU A 87 -1.11 -6.73 -7.45
C GLU A 87 -2.57 -7.07 -7.18
N ASP A 88 -3.29 -6.11 -6.62
CA ASP A 88 -4.74 -6.14 -6.64
C ASP A 88 -5.25 -6.02 -8.07
N GLY A 89 -6.26 -6.77 -8.40
CA GLY A 89 -6.86 -6.77 -9.73
C GLY A 89 -7.69 -5.52 -10.05
N ASP A 90 -7.33 -4.34 -9.50
CA ASP A 90 -8.03 -3.08 -9.81
C ASP A 90 -7.98 -2.78 -11.33
N PRO A 91 -9.10 -2.92 -12.06
CA PRO A 91 -9.10 -2.80 -13.51
C PRO A 91 -8.91 -1.36 -13.98
N LYS A 92 -9.21 -0.38 -13.14
CA LYS A 92 -9.27 1.03 -13.54
C LYS A 92 -7.90 1.69 -13.68
N GLU A 93 -6.88 1.16 -13.01
CA GLU A 93 -5.63 1.88 -12.82
C GLU A 93 -4.41 1.07 -13.28
N PHE A 94 -4.16 -0.07 -12.67
CA PHE A 94 -3.02 -0.93 -13.02
C PHE A 94 -3.21 -1.61 -14.38
N GLN A 95 -4.45 -1.76 -14.84
CA GLN A 95 -4.81 -2.39 -16.10
C GLN A 95 -4.93 -1.40 -17.26
N THR A 96 -4.73 -0.12 -17.04
CA THR A 96 -4.71 0.87 -18.14
C THR A 96 -3.57 0.58 -19.11
N LYS A 97 -3.75 0.96 -20.38
CA LYS A 97 -2.70 0.80 -21.40
C LYS A 97 -1.38 1.43 -20.93
N LYS A 98 -1.41 2.67 -20.44
CA LYS A 98 -0.22 3.38 -19.93
C LYS A 98 0.46 2.64 -18.77
N GLY A 99 -0.31 2.10 -17.82
CA GLY A 99 0.23 1.31 -16.72
C GLY A 99 0.88 0.00 -17.17
N LYS A 100 0.24 -0.71 -18.13
CA LYS A 100 0.78 -1.94 -18.73
C LYS A 100 2.05 -1.69 -19.52
N ASP A 101 2.09 -0.63 -20.32
CA ASP A 101 3.25 -0.26 -21.12
C ASP A 101 4.44 0.09 -20.21
N ALA A 102 4.21 0.87 -19.16
CA ALA A 102 5.25 1.19 -18.18
C ALA A 102 5.79 -0.07 -17.47
N LYS A 103 4.94 -1.02 -17.09
CA LYS A 103 5.38 -2.31 -16.53
C LYS A 103 6.24 -3.09 -17.52
N LYS A 104 5.85 -3.11 -18.78
CA LYS A 104 6.60 -3.79 -19.85
C LYS A 104 7.98 -3.15 -20.06
N GLU A 105 8.06 -1.82 -20.12
CA GLU A 105 9.31 -1.05 -20.19
C GLU A 105 10.24 -1.39 -19.03
N GLU A 106 9.69 -1.44 -17.82
CA GLU A 106 10.42 -1.72 -16.59
C GLU A 106 10.70 -3.22 -16.34
N LYS A 107 10.28 -4.10 -17.27
CA LYS A 107 10.39 -5.58 -17.17
C LYS A 107 9.74 -6.14 -15.89
N ILE A 108 8.64 -5.56 -15.47
CA ILE A 108 7.83 -5.98 -14.33
C ILE A 108 6.68 -6.85 -14.81
N GLY A 109 6.70 -8.12 -14.49
CA GLY A 109 5.56 -9.01 -14.66
C GLY A 109 4.60 -8.85 -13.48
N SER A 110 3.31 -8.98 -13.74
CA SER A 110 2.27 -8.92 -12.70
C SER A 110 1.68 -10.31 -12.46
N TRP A 111 1.43 -10.59 -11.20
CA TRP A 111 0.55 -11.66 -10.77
C TRP A 111 -0.65 -10.99 -10.08
N MET A 112 -1.78 -11.01 -10.77
CA MET A 112 -2.98 -10.36 -10.26
C MET A 112 -3.75 -11.32 -9.37
N LEU A 113 -4.15 -10.83 -8.22
CA LEU A 113 -5.16 -11.47 -7.40
C LEU A 113 -6.55 -11.04 -7.86
N SER A 114 -7.55 -11.81 -7.48
CA SER A 114 -8.94 -11.43 -7.71
C SER A 114 -9.22 -10.04 -7.12
N PRO A 115 -10.04 -9.22 -7.77
CA PRO A 115 -10.48 -7.95 -7.20
C PRO A 115 -11.10 -8.18 -5.81
N HIS A 116 -10.89 -7.24 -4.91
CA HIS A 116 -11.44 -7.29 -3.54
C HIS A 116 -11.02 -8.51 -2.70
N SER A 117 -9.76 -8.93 -2.82
CA SER A 117 -9.19 -10.01 -2.01
C SER A 117 -8.20 -9.50 -0.94
N PRO A 118 -8.64 -8.66 0.04
CA PRO A 118 -7.74 -8.06 1.02
C PRO A 118 -7.05 -9.12 1.89
N GLY A 119 -7.69 -10.22 2.17
CA GLY A 119 -7.12 -11.33 2.95
C GLY A 119 -5.93 -12.03 2.31
N MET A 120 -5.79 -11.93 0.98
CA MET A 120 -4.63 -12.48 0.27
C MET A 120 -3.43 -11.53 0.26
N MET A 121 -3.58 -10.30 0.75
CA MET A 121 -2.61 -9.24 0.54
C MET A 121 -1.95 -8.80 1.85
N PRO A 122 -0.65 -9.10 2.03
CA PRO A 122 0.09 -8.77 3.23
C PRO A 122 0.00 -7.29 3.64
N LEU A 123 -0.05 -6.41 2.66
CA LEU A 123 -0.21 -4.99 2.91
C LEU A 123 -1.56 -4.68 3.57
N ASP A 124 -2.65 -5.30 3.11
CA ASP A 124 -4.00 -4.97 3.56
C ASP A 124 -4.37 -5.67 4.87
N TYR A 125 -4.10 -6.97 4.98
CA TYR A 125 -4.52 -7.67 6.18
C TYR A 125 -3.63 -7.42 7.41
N SER A 126 -2.45 -6.78 7.25
CA SER A 126 -1.54 -6.66 8.38
C SER A 126 -0.63 -5.43 8.34
N ILE A 127 0.08 -5.16 7.23
CA ILE A 127 1.18 -4.20 7.21
C ILE A 127 0.69 -2.76 7.37
N TRP A 128 -0.43 -2.40 6.71
CA TRP A 128 -0.96 -1.04 6.83
C TRP A 128 -1.43 -0.72 8.23
N ASP A 129 -2.17 -1.63 8.85
CA ASP A 129 -2.62 -1.49 10.22
C ASP A 129 -1.44 -1.33 11.20
N GLN A 130 -0.39 -2.11 11.02
CA GLN A 130 0.81 -1.99 11.83
C GLN A 130 1.57 -0.67 11.63
N ILE A 131 1.63 -0.16 10.40
CA ILE A 131 2.21 1.16 10.11
C ILE A 131 1.39 2.24 10.81
N GLU A 132 0.07 2.18 10.70
CA GLU A 132 -0.84 3.13 11.30
C GLU A 132 -0.71 3.14 12.82
N ARG A 133 -0.85 1.99 13.48
CA ARG A 133 -0.69 1.87 14.95
C ARG A 133 0.64 2.44 15.44
N ARG A 134 1.75 2.13 14.78
CA ARG A 134 3.07 2.63 15.16
C ARG A 134 3.23 4.12 14.89
N THR A 135 2.57 4.63 13.88
CA THR A 135 2.58 6.05 13.56
C THR A 135 1.79 6.84 14.58
N LEU A 136 0.61 6.32 14.97
CA LEU A 136 -0.23 6.92 16.01
C LEU A 136 0.41 6.84 17.40
N ALA A 137 1.01 5.71 17.75
CA ALA A 137 1.72 5.57 19.04
C ALA A 137 2.88 6.57 19.24
N LYS A 138 3.35 7.16 18.15
CA LYS A 138 4.35 8.23 18.14
C LYS A 138 3.72 9.58 17.83
N SER A 139 2.39 9.70 17.88
CA SER A 139 1.73 10.98 17.69
C SER A 139 2.19 11.92 18.79
N GLY A 140 2.90 12.90 18.39
CA GLY A 140 3.34 13.95 19.26
C GLY A 140 2.35 15.09 19.19
N ARG A 141 2.47 16.16 18.83
CA ARG A 141 1.97 17.49 18.98
C ARG A 141 0.65 17.73 18.29
N ASP A 142 -0.23 18.44 18.94
CA ASP A 142 -1.52 18.88 18.40
C ASP A 142 -1.41 19.76 17.15
N ASP A 143 -0.19 20.19 16.79
CA ASP A 143 0.16 21.07 15.69
C ASP A 143 0.84 20.36 14.51
N GLU A 144 0.76 19.03 14.43
CA GLU A 144 1.43 18.30 13.35
C GLU A 144 0.84 18.62 11.97
N THR A 145 1.69 19.11 11.05
CA THR A 145 1.29 19.38 9.67
C THR A 145 1.09 18.09 8.86
N ALA A 146 0.26 18.13 7.81
CA ALA A 146 0.08 17.02 6.89
C ALA A 146 1.41 16.52 6.28
N SER A 147 2.34 17.42 6.00
CA SER A 147 3.67 17.08 5.50
C SER A 147 4.50 16.31 6.52
N SER A 148 4.50 16.77 7.78
CA SER A 148 5.19 16.09 8.89
C SER A 148 4.62 14.71 9.13
N TYR A 149 3.29 14.59 9.16
CA TYR A 149 2.61 13.30 9.30
C TYR A 149 3.00 12.32 8.18
N LYS A 150 2.96 12.74 6.90
CA LYS A 150 3.38 11.90 5.77
C LYS A 150 4.82 11.42 5.90
N LYS A 151 5.72 12.33 6.27
CA LYS A 151 7.13 11.97 6.50
C LYS A 151 7.27 10.95 7.61
N ARG A 152 6.56 11.12 8.71
CA ARG A 152 6.56 10.20 9.85
C ARG A 152 5.98 8.84 9.46
N LEU A 153 4.90 8.80 8.69
CA LEU A 153 4.30 7.58 8.14
C LEU A 153 5.30 6.79 7.28
N CYS A 154 5.95 7.46 6.34
CA CYS A 154 6.98 6.87 5.49
C CYS A 154 8.16 6.31 6.29
N ILE A 155 8.66 7.06 7.28
CA ILE A 155 9.75 6.63 8.16
C ILE A 155 9.31 5.40 8.96
N THR A 156 8.10 5.41 9.51
CA THR A 156 7.55 4.29 10.28
C THR A 156 7.42 3.03 9.42
N ALA A 157 6.93 3.18 8.19
CA ALA A 157 6.84 2.08 7.24
C ALA A 157 8.20 1.44 6.94
N LYS A 158 9.21 2.26 6.64
CA LYS A 158 10.57 1.78 6.34
C LYS A 158 11.28 1.16 7.55
N ARG A 159 10.84 1.48 8.76
CA ARG A 159 11.39 0.96 10.02
C ARG A 159 10.62 -0.24 10.58
N LEU A 160 9.68 -0.81 9.84
CA LEU A 160 9.03 -2.05 10.27
C LEU A 160 10.08 -3.15 10.45
N PRO A 161 10.03 -3.92 11.55
CA PRO A 161 10.96 -5.03 11.76
C PRO A 161 10.87 -6.04 10.62
N LYS A 162 12.00 -6.44 10.07
CA LYS A 162 12.05 -7.45 9.00
C LYS A 162 11.39 -8.76 9.42
N THR A 163 11.57 -9.16 10.67
CA THR A 163 10.96 -10.35 11.25
C THR A 163 9.43 -10.30 11.21
N TYR A 164 8.84 -9.14 11.52
CA TYR A 164 7.40 -8.93 11.42
C TYR A 164 6.93 -9.06 9.96
N VAL A 165 7.60 -8.37 9.04
CA VAL A 165 7.26 -8.42 7.61
C VAL A 165 7.37 -9.84 7.08
N GLN A 166 8.44 -10.57 7.41
CA GLN A 166 8.63 -11.95 6.99
C GLN A 166 7.54 -12.88 7.54
N LYS A 167 7.18 -12.72 8.82
CA LYS A 167 6.07 -13.49 9.42
C LYS A 167 4.77 -13.23 8.69
N THR A 168 4.47 -11.97 8.39
CA THR A 168 3.28 -11.57 7.64
C THR A 168 3.27 -12.18 6.22
N LEU A 169 4.40 -12.12 5.51
CA LEU A 169 4.50 -12.69 4.17
C LEU A 169 4.32 -14.23 4.16
N ARG A 170 4.78 -14.93 5.20
CA ARG A 170 4.58 -16.39 5.32
C ARG A 170 3.11 -16.77 5.51
N LYS A 171 2.32 -15.95 6.21
CA LYS A 171 0.87 -16.18 6.37
C LYS A 171 0.12 -16.16 5.04
N MET A 172 0.63 -15.46 4.03
CA MET A 172 -0.01 -15.36 2.73
C MET A 172 -0.33 -16.71 2.10
N LYS A 173 0.58 -17.69 2.23
CA LYS A 173 0.37 -19.03 1.68
C LYS A 173 -0.82 -19.72 2.37
N GLY A 174 -0.83 -19.72 3.70
CA GLY A 174 -1.94 -20.31 4.48
C GLY A 174 -3.27 -19.62 4.21
N ASN A 175 -3.29 -18.28 4.07
CA ASN A 175 -4.49 -17.55 3.72
C ASN A 175 -5.03 -17.95 2.34
N ILE A 176 -4.16 -18.13 1.36
CA ILE A 176 -4.56 -18.57 0.01
C ILE A 176 -5.11 -20.01 0.08
N GLU A 177 -4.43 -20.91 0.80
CA GLU A 177 -4.88 -22.30 0.98
C GLU A 177 -6.24 -22.36 1.68
N ALA A 178 -6.47 -21.55 2.70
CA ALA A 178 -7.76 -21.46 3.40
C ALA A 178 -8.88 -20.96 2.47
N ILE A 179 -8.63 -19.94 1.65
CA ILE A 179 -9.59 -19.41 0.68
C ILE A 179 -9.93 -20.46 -0.39
N VAL A 180 -8.93 -21.21 -0.86
CA VAL A 180 -9.13 -22.30 -1.82
C VAL A 180 -9.98 -23.41 -1.20
N ALA A 181 -9.66 -23.82 0.03
CA ALA A 181 -10.43 -24.83 0.76
C ALA A 181 -11.89 -24.40 1.01
N ALA A 182 -12.11 -23.13 1.27
CA ALA A 182 -13.45 -22.55 1.43
C ALA A 182 -14.16 -22.26 0.08
N GLN A 183 -13.59 -22.69 -1.05
CA GLN A 183 -14.13 -22.44 -2.39
C GLN A 183 -14.45 -20.96 -2.68
N GLY A 184 -13.62 -20.06 -2.15
CA GLY A 184 -13.80 -18.63 -2.29
C GLY A 184 -14.78 -18.00 -1.27
N GLY A 185 -15.30 -18.77 -0.33
CA GLY A 185 -16.14 -18.28 0.76
C GLY A 185 -15.35 -17.46 1.79
N ASN A 186 -16.08 -16.83 2.72
CA ASN A 186 -15.45 -16.13 3.84
C ASN A 186 -14.64 -17.12 4.69
N THR A 187 -13.39 -16.77 4.88
CA THR A 187 -12.53 -17.46 5.84
C THR A 187 -12.38 -16.56 7.06
N GLU A 188 -12.59 -17.11 8.25
CA GLU A 188 -12.17 -16.46 9.49
C GLU A 188 -10.64 -16.44 9.47
N MET A 189 -10.08 -15.30 9.12
CA MET A 189 -8.63 -15.12 9.14
C MET A 189 -8.27 -14.39 10.42
N ASP A 190 -7.80 -15.14 11.41
CA ASP A 190 -7.22 -14.65 12.66
C ASP A 190 -5.93 -13.80 12.47
#